data_f09ae2dac55a0ca4314296e849744b64
#
_entry.id   f09ae2dac55a0ca4314296e849744b64
#
_cell.length_a   1.000
_cell.length_b   1.000
_cell.length_c   1.000
_cell.angle_alpha   90.00
_cell.angle_beta   90.00
_cell.angle_gamma   90.00
#
_symmetry.space_group_name_H-M   'P 1'
#
loop_
_entity.id
_entity.type
_entity.pdbx_description
1 polymer ?
#
loop_
_entity_poly.entity_id
_entity_poly.type
_entity_poly.pdbx_seq_one_letter_code
_entity_poly.pdbx_strand_id
1 'polypeptide(L)'
;QIKRLHEYKRQQMNVLYIIYKYLDIKAGNKPKRPITMIFGAKAAPAYIIAKDIIHVILCLQELIKNDPEVAPYLQVVMVENYNVTMAEKLIPACEVSEQISLASKEASGTGNMKFMLNGAVTLGTEDGANVEIHQLVGDENIYIFGESSNQVIEHYAKADYVAADYYINDEDIRKW
;
A
#
# COMPACT_ATOMS: atom_id res chain seq x y z
N GLN A 1 -4.54 0.21 4.18
CA GLN A 1 -4.12 -1.16 3.79
C GLN A 1 -4.31 -2.12 4.98
N ILE A 2 -5.48 -2.80 5.07
CA ILE A 2 -5.81 -3.70 6.19
C ILE A 2 -5.82 -5.16 5.71
N LYS A 3 -4.75 -5.90 5.99
CA LYS A 3 -4.52 -7.29 5.60
C LYS A 3 -3.31 -7.86 6.35
N ARG A 4 -3.14 -9.18 6.39
CA ARG A 4 -1.91 -9.80 6.93
C ARG A 4 -0.68 -9.16 6.30
N LEU A 5 0.35 -8.90 7.11
CA LEU A 5 1.60 -8.37 6.61
C LEU A 5 2.38 -9.49 5.91
N HIS A 6 2.79 -9.20 4.67
CA HIS A 6 3.60 -10.09 3.87
C HIS A 6 4.37 -9.28 2.81
N GLU A 7 5.61 -9.68 2.51
CA GLU A 7 6.45 -8.96 1.54
C GLU A 7 5.76 -8.77 0.20
N TYR A 8 5.12 -9.81 -0.37
CA TYR A 8 4.46 -9.71 -1.67
C TYR A 8 3.23 -8.78 -1.69
N LYS A 9 2.62 -8.50 -0.52
CA LYS A 9 1.51 -7.53 -0.39
C LYS A 9 1.99 -6.08 -0.41
N ARG A 10 3.27 -5.87 -0.33
CA ARG A 10 3.99 -4.60 -0.51
C ARG A 10 3.54 -3.47 0.42
N GLN A 11 3.19 -3.79 1.68
CA GLN A 11 2.99 -2.74 2.69
C GLN A 11 4.23 -1.85 2.82
N GLN A 12 5.43 -2.40 2.61
CA GLN A 12 6.67 -1.65 2.57
C GLN A 12 6.67 -0.58 1.46
N MET A 13 6.11 -0.87 0.28
CA MET A 13 5.98 0.12 -0.79
C MET A 13 5.08 1.30 -0.36
N ASN A 14 4.00 1.02 0.35
CA ASN A 14 3.16 2.06 0.94
C ASN A 14 3.90 2.87 2.02
N VAL A 15 4.74 2.21 2.82
CA VAL A 15 5.63 2.89 3.79
C VAL A 15 6.57 3.88 3.08
N LEU A 16 7.18 3.49 1.97
CA LEU A 16 8.02 4.39 1.17
C LEU A 16 7.22 5.60 0.65
N TYR A 17 6.00 5.37 0.17
CA TYR A 17 5.11 6.46 -0.26
C TYR A 17 4.78 7.42 0.90
N ILE A 18 4.58 6.93 2.11
CA ILE A 18 4.35 7.76 3.30
C ILE A 18 5.59 8.60 3.62
N ILE A 19 6.78 8.03 3.55
CA ILE A 19 8.04 8.77 3.75
C ILE A 19 8.16 9.88 2.72
N TYR A 20 7.90 9.57 1.46
CA TYR A 20 7.87 10.60 0.41
C TYR A 20 6.88 11.72 0.74
N LYS A 21 5.65 11.39 1.09
CA LYS A 21 4.65 12.41 1.45
C LYS A 21 5.06 13.24 2.66
N TYR A 22 5.70 12.63 3.63
CA TYR A 22 6.28 13.35 4.77
C TYR A 22 7.30 14.40 4.30
N LEU A 23 8.26 13.98 3.47
CA LEU A 23 9.30 14.86 2.93
C LEU A 23 8.72 15.94 1.99
N ASP A 24 7.75 15.59 1.18
CA ASP A 24 7.04 16.49 0.28
C ASP A 24 6.33 17.61 1.05
N ILE A 25 5.65 17.28 2.14
CA ILE A 25 5.01 18.25 3.04
C ILE A 25 6.06 19.14 3.73
N LYS A 26 7.19 18.56 4.19
CA LYS A 26 8.32 19.32 4.75
C LYS A 26 8.93 20.29 3.74
N ALA A 27 8.91 19.95 2.47
CA ALA A 27 9.34 20.82 1.37
C ALA A 27 8.31 21.91 1.02
N GLY A 28 7.14 21.94 1.68
CA GLY A 28 6.11 22.94 1.50
C GLY A 28 4.93 22.53 0.62
N ASN A 29 4.96 21.34 0.01
CA ASN A 29 3.91 20.82 -0.87
C ASN A 29 2.76 20.20 -0.07
N LYS A 30 1.95 21.02 0.52
CA LYS A 30 0.85 20.58 1.39
C LYS A 30 -0.33 20.04 0.58
N PRO A 31 -0.88 18.85 0.91
CA PRO A 31 -2.06 18.33 0.23
C PRO A 31 -3.29 19.21 0.52
N LYS A 32 -4.20 19.28 -0.45
CA LYS A 32 -5.45 20.06 -0.31
C LYS A 32 -6.40 19.49 0.76
N ARG A 33 -6.30 18.21 1.04
CA ARG A 33 -7.08 17.51 2.07
C ARG A 33 -6.14 16.69 2.93
N PRO A 34 -6.35 16.61 4.25
CA PRO A 34 -5.59 15.72 5.10
C PRO A 34 -5.69 14.26 4.64
N ILE A 35 -4.60 13.54 4.76
CA ILE A 35 -4.49 12.13 4.38
C ILE A 35 -4.30 11.31 5.67
N THR A 36 -5.12 10.27 5.86
CA THR A 36 -4.93 9.30 6.93
C THR A 36 -4.63 7.94 6.34
N MET A 37 -3.44 7.42 6.60
CA MET A 37 -3.00 6.09 6.18
C MET A 37 -3.26 5.09 7.30
N ILE A 38 -4.16 4.15 7.07
CA ILE A 38 -4.55 3.15 8.07
C ILE A 38 -3.99 1.79 7.69
N PHE A 39 -3.19 1.22 8.60
CA PHE A 39 -2.71 -0.15 8.52
C PHE A 39 -3.41 -1.01 9.57
N GLY A 40 -3.90 -2.16 9.15
CA GLY A 40 -4.34 -3.21 10.06
C GLY A 40 -3.65 -4.49 9.62
N ALA A 41 -2.71 -4.98 10.43
CA ALA A 41 -1.91 -6.13 10.06
C ALA A 41 -1.52 -6.97 11.28
N LYS A 42 -1.25 -8.24 11.02
CA LYS A 42 -0.59 -9.16 11.94
C LYS A 42 0.50 -9.90 11.17
N ALA A 43 1.63 -10.10 11.82
CA ALA A 43 2.73 -10.92 11.31
C ALA A 43 2.78 -12.27 12.02
N ALA A 44 3.20 -13.32 11.30
CA ALA A 44 3.52 -14.58 11.95
C ALA A 44 4.70 -14.38 12.93
N PRO A 45 4.72 -15.06 14.08
CA PRO A 45 5.76 -14.84 15.11
C PRO A 45 7.19 -14.99 14.61
N ALA A 46 7.44 -15.93 13.70
CA ALA A 46 8.76 -16.21 13.13
C ALA A 46 9.11 -15.33 11.92
N TYR A 47 8.18 -14.51 11.43
CA TYR A 47 8.39 -13.70 10.24
C TYR A 47 9.01 -12.34 10.61
N ILE A 48 10.33 -12.31 10.76
CA ILE A 48 11.08 -11.17 11.27
C ILE A 48 10.87 -9.93 10.42
N ILE A 49 11.08 -9.99 9.10
CA ILE A 49 10.91 -8.85 8.19
C ILE A 49 9.51 -8.25 8.28
N ALA A 50 8.48 -9.08 8.42
CA ALA A 50 7.12 -8.58 8.59
C ALA A 50 6.95 -7.79 9.90
N LYS A 51 7.61 -8.21 10.98
CA LYS A 51 7.62 -7.47 12.25
C LYS A 51 8.41 -6.17 12.14
N ASP A 52 9.51 -6.17 11.39
CA ASP A 52 10.31 -4.97 11.15
C ASP A 52 9.52 -3.93 10.35
N ILE A 53 8.75 -4.36 9.34
CA ILE A 53 7.85 -3.46 8.61
C ILE A 53 6.78 -2.85 9.53
N ILE A 54 6.16 -3.64 10.42
CA ILE A 54 5.22 -3.12 11.43
C ILE A 54 5.93 -2.10 12.32
N HIS A 55 7.16 -2.39 12.75
CA HIS A 55 7.92 -1.48 13.60
C HIS A 55 8.19 -0.14 12.90
N VAL A 56 8.56 -0.16 11.62
CA VAL A 56 8.75 1.07 10.82
C VAL A 56 7.45 1.87 10.71
N ILE A 57 6.31 1.21 10.50
CA ILE A 57 5.00 1.88 10.47
C ILE A 57 4.71 2.57 11.81
N LEU A 58 5.00 1.93 12.93
CA LEU A 58 4.84 2.52 14.27
C LEU A 58 5.80 3.71 14.49
N CYS A 59 7.03 3.61 14.03
CA CYS A 59 7.99 4.72 14.07
C CYS A 59 7.48 5.92 13.25
N LEU A 60 6.95 5.69 12.05
CA LEU A 60 6.37 6.75 11.23
C LEU A 60 5.13 7.37 11.87
N GLN A 61 4.28 6.57 12.49
CA GLN A 61 3.12 7.06 13.25
C GLN A 61 3.56 8.05 14.33
N GLU A 62 4.55 7.69 15.15
CA GLU A 62 5.06 8.56 16.20
C GLU A 62 5.81 9.79 15.66
N LEU A 63 6.63 9.63 14.62
CA LEU A 63 7.33 10.72 13.98
C LEU A 63 6.35 11.78 13.47
N ILE A 64 5.37 11.35 12.68
CA ILE A 64 4.39 12.23 12.04
C ILE A 64 3.49 12.90 13.07
N LYS A 65 3.02 12.17 14.06
CA LYS A 65 2.18 12.68 15.15
C LYS A 65 2.85 13.81 15.92
N ASN A 66 4.16 13.73 16.11
CA ASN A 66 4.94 14.69 16.88
C ASN A 66 5.55 15.83 16.01
N ASP A 67 5.32 15.84 14.70
CA ASP A 67 5.76 16.90 13.81
C ASP A 67 4.61 17.88 13.52
N PRO A 68 4.60 19.08 14.12
CA PRO A 68 3.51 20.05 13.97
C PRO A 68 3.38 20.61 12.52
N GLU A 69 4.42 20.48 11.69
CA GLU A 69 4.36 20.91 10.30
C GLU A 69 3.67 19.87 9.42
N VAL A 70 3.70 18.60 9.79
CA VAL A 70 3.18 17.48 8.99
C VAL A 70 1.86 16.92 9.54
N ALA A 71 1.72 16.79 10.85
CA ALA A 71 0.56 16.18 11.50
C ALA A 71 -0.82 16.72 11.05
N PRO A 72 -0.99 18.02 10.71
CA PRO A 72 -2.26 18.52 10.18
C PRO A 72 -2.62 17.98 8.78
N TYR A 73 -1.67 17.46 8.04
CA TYR A 73 -1.82 17.06 6.64
C TYR A 73 -1.67 15.56 6.38
N LEU A 74 -0.94 14.88 7.23
CA LEU A 74 -0.68 13.44 7.10
C LEU A 74 -0.77 12.79 8.47
N GLN A 75 -1.46 11.66 8.54
CA GLN A 75 -1.52 10.81 9.72
C GLN A 75 -1.29 9.36 9.33
N VAL A 76 -0.60 8.62 10.17
CA VAL A 76 -0.41 7.18 10.04
C VAL A 76 -0.99 6.50 11.28
N VAL A 77 -1.80 5.48 11.07
CA VAL A 77 -2.44 4.74 12.14
C VAL A 77 -2.21 3.25 11.94
N MET A 78 -1.50 2.62 12.85
CA MET A 78 -1.42 1.17 12.95
C MET A 78 -2.49 0.68 13.91
N VAL A 79 -3.48 -0.03 13.40
CA VAL A 79 -4.60 -0.55 14.20
C VAL A 79 -4.11 -1.73 15.03
N GLU A 80 -4.21 -1.58 16.36
CA GLU A 80 -3.85 -2.64 17.30
C GLU A 80 -4.83 -3.81 17.20
N ASN A 81 -4.28 -5.02 17.28
CA ASN A 81 -5.05 -6.27 17.29
C ASN A 81 -6.12 -6.37 16.19
N TYR A 82 -5.78 -5.98 14.96
CA TYR A 82 -6.67 -6.07 13.81
C TYR A 82 -7.36 -7.44 13.72
N ASN A 83 -8.68 -7.42 13.59
CA ASN A 83 -9.54 -8.61 13.56
C ASN A 83 -10.81 -8.34 12.75
N VAL A 84 -11.70 -9.33 12.64
CA VAL A 84 -12.95 -9.22 11.86
C VAL A 84 -13.83 -8.07 12.33
N THR A 85 -14.00 -7.90 13.64
CA THR A 85 -14.81 -6.81 14.21
C THR A 85 -14.26 -5.43 13.84
N MET A 86 -12.95 -5.28 13.83
CA MET A 86 -12.32 -4.04 13.35
C MET A 86 -12.50 -3.86 11.84
N ALA A 87 -12.40 -4.93 11.06
CA ALA A 87 -12.62 -4.89 9.61
C ALA A 87 -14.04 -4.41 9.25
N GLU A 88 -15.06 -4.84 9.96
CA GLU A 88 -16.45 -4.41 9.76
C GLU A 88 -16.64 -2.89 9.94
N LYS A 89 -15.80 -2.25 10.73
CA LYS A 89 -15.82 -0.81 10.94
C LYS A 89 -14.91 -0.05 9.94
N LEU A 90 -13.72 -0.60 9.69
CA LEU A 90 -12.71 0.06 8.87
C LEU A 90 -13.03 0.01 7.38
N ILE A 91 -13.62 -1.08 6.88
CA ILE A 91 -13.93 -1.23 5.47
C ILE A 91 -14.94 -0.17 5.00
N PRO A 92 -16.09 0.04 5.66
CA PRO A 92 -17.03 1.09 5.26
C PRO A 92 -16.51 2.52 5.43
N ALA A 93 -15.51 2.72 6.29
CA ALA A 93 -14.91 4.03 6.55
C ALA A 93 -13.80 4.42 5.57
N CYS A 94 -13.43 3.53 4.65
CA CYS A 94 -12.31 3.70 3.75
C CYS A 94 -12.74 4.40 2.45
N GLU A 95 -11.99 5.41 2.03
CA GLU A 95 -12.18 6.07 0.73
C GLU A 95 -11.34 5.43 -0.37
N VAL A 96 -10.10 5.03 -0.05
CA VAL A 96 -9.16 4.40 -1.00
C VAL A 96 -8.64 3.09 -0.43
N SER A 97 -8.86 2.01 -1.15
CA SER A 97 -8.40 0.68 -0.81
C SER A 97 -7.13 0.33 -1.60
N GLU A 98 -6.02 0.13 -0.90
CA GLU A 98 -4.76 -0.26 -1.52
C GLU A 98 -4.64 -1.77 -1.63
N GLN A 99 -4.62 -2.25 -2.87
CA GLN A 99 -4.53 -3.65 -3.27
C GLN A 99 -3.33 -3.84 -4.20
N ILE A 100 -2.14 -3.59 -3.66
CA ILE A 100 -0.88 -3.38 -4.38
C ILE A 100 0.08 -4.57 -4.31
N SER A 101 -0.41 -5.79 -4.20
CA SER A 101 0.44 -6.98 -4.25
C SER A 101 1.23 -7.06 -5.55
N LEU A 102 2.39 -7.71 -5.50
CA LEU A 102 3.15 -7.96 -6.72
C LEU A 102 2.35 -8.87 -7.64
N ALA A 103 2.14 -8.46 -8.88
CA ALA A 103 1.37 -9.21 -9.87
C ALA A 103 1.85 -10.67 -9.95
N SER A 104 0.95 -11.61 -10.10
CA SER A 104 1.15 -13.06 -10.05
C SER A 104 1.27 -13.70 -8.66
N LYS A 105 1.19 -12.95 -7.56
CA LYS A 105 1.44 -13.50 -6.21
C LYS A 105 0.17 -13.69 -5.37
N GLU A 106 -0.83 -12.84 -5.50
CA GLU A 106 -2.10 -13.00 -4.80
C GLU A 106 -3.03 -13.91 -5.61
N ALA A 107 -3.50 -15.01 -5.00
CA ALA A 107 -4.39 -15.94 -5.70
C ALA A 107 -5.76 -15.31 -6.05
N SER A 108 -6.34 -14.58 -5.12
CA SER A 108 -7.59 -13.85 -5.31
C SER A 108 -7.63 -12.59 -4.44
N GLY A 109 -7.56 -12.77 -3.12
CA GLY A 109 -7.93 -11.75 -2.16
C GLY A 109 -9.46 -11.74 -1.95
N THR A 110 -9.88 -11.22 -0.82
CA THR A 110 -11.30 -11.00 -0.49
C THR A 110 -11.56 -9.58 -0.02
N GLY A 111 -10.57 -8.93 0.57
CA GLY A 111 -10.65 -7.56 1.04
C GLY A 111 -10.95 -6.57 -0.09
N ASN A 112 -10.31 -6.73 -1.25
CA ASN A 112 -10.54 -5.91 -2.44
C ASN A 112 -12.02 -5.84 -2.82
N MET A 113 -12.71 -6.97 -2.87
CA MET A 113 -14.15 -7.03 -3.15
C MET A 113 -14.98 -6.32 -2.07
N LYS A 114 -14.65 -6.55 -0.79
CA LYS A 114 -15.37 -5.95 0.35
C LYS A 114 -15.25 -4.42 0.36
N PHE A 115 -14.06 -3.90 0.10
CA PHE A 115 -13.83 -2.45 -0.01
C PHE A 115 -14.62 -1.84 -1.17
N MET A 116 -14.57 -2.44 -2.34
CA MET A 116 -15.30 -1.97 -3.53
C MET A 116 -16.81 -1.97 -3.29
N LEU A 117 -17.37 -3.04 -2.71
CA LEU A 117 -18.79 -3.13 -2.35
C LEU A 117 -19.21 -2.07 -1.30
N ASN A 118 -18.29 -1.55 -0.52
CA ASN A 118 -18.52 -0.48 0.45
C ASN A 118 -18.16 0.92 -0.09
N GLY A 119 -17.90 1.06 -1.38
CA GLY A 119 -17.71 2.35 -2.05
C GLY A 119 -16.29 2.89 -2.03
N ALA A 120 -15.30 2.13 -1.54
CA ALA A 120 -13.91 2.56 -1.62
C ALA A 120 -13.36 2.38 -3.04
N VAL A 121 -12.66 3.39 -3.53
CA VAL A 121 -11.93 3.30 -4.81
C VAL A 121 -10.70 2.41 -4.62
N THR A 122 -10.45 1.51 -5.55
CA THR A 122 -9.26 0.64 -5.50
C THR A 122 -8.08 1.31 -6.20
N LEU A 123 -6.95 1.40 -5.48
CA LEU A 123 -5.62 1.60 -6.06
C LEU A 123 -4.91 0.24 -6.03
N GLY A 124 -4.63 -0.34 -7.18
CA GLY A 124 -4.16 -1.72 -7.23
C GLY A 124 -3.27 -2.06 -8.40
N THR A 125 -2.91 -3.32 -8.43
CA THR A 125 -2.17 -3.97 -9.52
C THR A 125 -3.03 -5.03 -10.17
N GLU A 126 -2.69 -5.47 -11.39
CA GLU A 126 -3.31 -6.59 -12.10
C GLU A 126 -2.93 -7.93 -11.43
N ASP A 127 -3.50 -8.15 -10.23
CA ASP A 127 -3.22 -9.32 -9.40
C ASP A 127 -4.47 -9.80 -8.67
N GLY A 128 -4.63 -11.10 -8.53
CA GLY A 128 -5.77 -11.72 -7.86
C GLY A 128 -7.12 -11.24 -8.43
N ALA A 129 -8.10 -11.04 -7.56
CA ALA A 129 -9.44 -10.59 -7.97
C ALA A 129 -9.49 -9.13 -8.45
N ASN A 130 -8.39 -8.36 -8.37
CA ASN A 130 -8.36 -7.03 -8.96
C ASN A 130 -8.57 -7.08 -10.47
N VAL A 131 -8.14 -8.16 -11.13
CA VAL A 131 -8.32 -8.36 -12.58
C VAL A 131 -9.81 -8.40 -12.93
N GLU A 132 -10.59 -9.22 -12.25
CA GLU A 132 -12.03 -9.30 -12.47
C GLU A 132 -12.76 -8.01 -12.05
N ILE A 133 -12.33 -7.39 -10.97
CA ILE A 133 -12.90 -6.11 -10.53
C ILE A 133 -12.67 -5.06 -11.62
N HIS A 134 -11.45 -4.96 -12.16
CA HIS A 134 -11.11 -4.02 -13.23
C HIS A 134 -11.99 -4.24 -14.46
N GLN A 135 -12.13 -5.49 -14.90
CA GLN A 135 -13.01 -5.85 -16.04
C GLN A 135 -14.47 -5.48 -15.81
N LEU A 136 -14.96 -5.59 -14.57
CA LEU A 136 -16.36 -5.32 -14.24
C LEU A 136 -16.65 -3.82 -14.10
N VAL A 137 -15.73 -3.03 -13.53
CA VAL A 137 -15.99 -1.62 -13.22
C VAL A 137 -15.50 -0.66 -14.29
N GLY A 138 -14.58 -1.08 -15.15
CA GLY A 138 -13.96 -0.25 -16.22
C GLY A 138 -12.84 0.66 -15.70
N ASP A 139 -12.02 1.13 -16.62
CA ASP A 139 -10.80 1.92 -16.35
C ASP A 139 -11.07 3.21 -15.57
N GLU A 140 -12.24 3.80 -15.73
CA GLU A 140 -12.63 5.05 -15.10
C GLU A 140 -12.97 4.90 -13.60
N ASN A 141 -13.15 3.67 -13.09
CA ASN A 141 -13.61 3.40 -11.73
C ASN A 141 -12.58 2.70 -10.85
N ILE A 142 -11.36 2.53 -11.34
CA ILE A 142 -10.26 1.88 -10.63
C ILE A 142 -8.92 2.51 -11.06
N TYR A 143 -7.96 2.55 -10.14
CA TYR A 143 -6.59 2.97 -10.46
C TYR A 143 -5.69 1.74 -10.48
N ILE A 144 -5.21 1.37 -11.66
CA ILE A 144 -4.29 0.25 -11.87
C ILE A 144 -2.91 0.76 -12.26
N PHE A 145 -1.86 0.17 -11.70
CA PHE A 145 -0.47 0.48 -12.03
C PHE A 145 0.39 -0.78 -12.01
N GLY A 146 1.60 -0.65 -12.57
CA GLY A 146 2.59 -1.72 -12.62
C GLY A 146 2.38 -2.66 -13.79
N GLU A 147 3.22 -3.68 -13.86
CA GLU A 147 3.24 -4.67 -14.92
C GLU A 147 2.17 -5.74 -14.73
N SER A 148 1.77 -6.35 -15.84
CA SER A 148 0.88 -7.51 -15.83
C SER A 148 1.55 -8.74 -15.20
N SER A 149 0.74 -9.70 -14.76
CA SER A 149 1.24 -10.97 -14.21
C SER A 149 2.18 -11.70 -15.17
N ASN A 150 1.91 -11.66 -16.48
CA ASN A 150 2.76 -12.31 -17.48
C ASN A 150 4.14 -11.66 -17.58
N GLN A 151 4.22 -10.33 -17.57
CA GLN A 151 5.48 -9.59 -17.58
C GLN A 151 6.30 -9.89 -16.32
N VAL A 152 5.68 -9.89 -15.15
CA VAL A 152 6.36 -10.23 -13.89
C VAL A 152 6.88 -11.67 -13.91
N ILE A 153 6.10 -12.63 -14.40
CA ILE A 153 6.54 -14.04 -14.53
C ILE A 153 7.72 -14.14 -15.50
N GLU A 154 7.68 -13.39 -16.60
CA GLU A 154 8.76 -13.36 -17.59
C GLU A 154 10.06 -12.82 -16.98
N HIS A 155 10.00 -11.72 -16.20
CA HIS A 155 11.14 -11.20 -15.46
C HIS A 155 11.74 -12.21 -14.48
N TYR A 156 10.89 -12.96 -13.76
CA TYR A 156 11.38 -14.05 -12.92
C TYR A 156 12.09 -15.17 -13.72
N ALA A 157 11.51 -15.53 -14.88
CA ALA A 157 12.10 -16.59 -15.73
C ALA A 157 13.43 -16.16 -16.36
N LYS A 158 13.55 -14.90 -16.76
CA LYS A 158 14.76 -14.33 -17.36
C LYS A 158 15.79 -13.87 -16.34
N ALA A 159 15.38 -13.65 -15.09
CA ALA A 159 16.19 -13.03 -14.02
C ALA A 159 16.83 -11.70 -14.46
N ASP A 160 16.08 -10.89 -15.22
CA ASP A 160 16.55 -9.65 -15.86
C ASP A 160 16.17 -8.37 -15.10
N TYR A 161 15.41 -8.49 -14.00
CA TYR A 161 15.08 -7.34 -13.16
C TYR A 161 16.25 -6.99 -12.23
N VAL A 162 16.83 -5.81 -12.45
CA VAL A 162 17.94 -5.29 -11.62
C VAL A 162 17.50 -3.95 -11.01
N ALA A 163 17.19 -3.95 -9.72
CA ALA A 163 16.72 -2.76 -9.00
C ALA A 163 17.69 -1.58 -9.08
N ALA A 164 19.01 -1.84 -9.12
CA ALA A 164 20.04 -0.81 -9.24
C ALA A 164 19.94 -0.02 -10.55
N ASP A 165 19.51 -0.65 -11.63
CA ASP A 165 19.38 0.03 -12.94
C ASP A 165 18.25 1.07 -12.90
N TYR A 166 17.15 0.76 -12.22
CA TYR A 166 16.06 1.73 -12.00
C TYR A 166 16.52 2.89 -11.12
N TYR A 167 17.24 2.60 -10.04
CA TYR A 167 17.78 3.62 -9.16
C TYR A 167 18.77 4.56 -9.88
N ILE A 168 19.64 4.02 -10.75
CA ILE A 168 20.63 4.80 -11.48
C ILE A 168 19.99 5.67 -12.56
N ASN A 169 18.99 5.15 -13.26
CA ASN A 169 18.42 5.76 -14.46
C ASN A 169 17.19 6.63 -14.20
N ASP A 170 16.59 6.58 -13.01
CA ASP A 170 15.38 7.33 -12.66
C ASP A 170 15.68 8.33 -11.54
N GLU A 171 15.55 9.63 -11.86
CA GLU A 171 15.81 10.70 -10.89
C GLU A 171 14.76 10.74 -9.78
N ASP A 172 13.53 10.38 -10.05
CA ASP A 172 12.48 10.41 -9.05
C ASP A 172 12.68 9.27 -8.06
N ILE A 173 13.05 8.08 -8.52
CA ILE A 173 13.41 6.95 -7.64
C ILE A 173 14.63 7.31 -6.76
N ARG A 174 15.60 8.04 -7.27
CA ARG A 174 16.79 8.45 -6.50
C ARG A 174 16.50 9.46 -5.39
N LYS A 175 15.43 10.22 -5.50
CA LYS A 175 15.02 11.20 -4.47
C LYS A 175 14.40 10.56 -3.23
N TRP A 176 14.07 9.28 -3.32
CA TRP A 176 13.44 8.49 -2.26
C TRP A 176 14.48 7.66 -1.52
#